data_9b545bceea38405ff473ef07632f836c
#
_entry.id   9b545bceea38405ff473ef07632f836c
#
_cell.length_a   1.000
_cell.length_b   1.000
_cell.length_c   1.000
_cell.angle_alpha   90.00
_cell.angle_beta   90.00
_cell.angle_gamma   90.00
#
_symmetry.space_group_name_H-M   'P 1'
#
loop_
_entity.id
_entity.type
_entity.pdbx_description
1 polymer ?
#
loop_
_entity_poly.entity_id
_entity_poly.type
_entity_poly.pdbx_seq_one_letter_code
_entity_poly.pdbx_strand_id
1 'polypeptide(L)'
;MKKLHILFLSILPALVILFCFLGFLAAPNDPEEVVITQSFLAPCAEYPLGTDQYGRCVLSRILYGGYTTLGIVLMGSAIVMTVGILLGLLLGQGKAGRNVLFESILNAVTAIPPIAYLIIFISTWGNSVSTMVVALTVSLILRMIKLVKTKTELEYNKAYVLCAVASGASRFRILLVHIL
;
A
#
# COMPACT_ATOMS: atom_id res chain seq x y z
N MET A 1 -21.64 -25.32 0.30
CA MET A 1 -21.92 -23.88 0.41
C MET A 1 -20.66 -23.04 0.68
N LYS A 2 -19.77 -23.36 1.64
CA LYS A 2 -18.56 -22.57 1.96
C LYS A 2 -17.61 -22.35 0.76
N LYS A 3 -17.37 -23.36 -0.11
CA LYS A 3 -16.49 -23.23 -1.27
C LYS A 3 -17.04 -22.26 -2.33
N LEU A 4 -18.36 -22.23 -2.55
CA LEU A 4 -19.02 -21.34 -3.50
C LEU A 4 -18.95 -19.87 -3.01
N HIS A 5 -19.13 -19.64 -1.71
CA HIS A 5 -18.95 -18.31 -1.10
C HIS A 5 -17.52 -17.79 -1.22
N ILE A 6 -16.53 -18.66 -0.98
CA ILE A 6 -15.11 -18.28 -1.13
C ILE A 6 -14.79 -17.95 -2.57
N LEU A 7 -15.30 -18.75 -3.53
CA LEU A 7 -15.12 -18.50 -4.95
C LEU A 7 -15.74 -17.16 -5.36
N PHE A 8 -16.97 -16.88 -4.93
CA PHE A 8 -17.66 -15.62 -5.22
C PHE A 8 -16.92 -14.40 -4.61
N LEU A 9 -16.45 -14.52 -3.35
CA LEU A 9 -15.68 -13.49 -2.66
C LEU A 9 -14.31 -13.23 -3.31
N SER A 10 -13.72 -14.19 -4.01
CA SER A 10 -12.44 -14.01 -4.71
C SER A 10 -12.60 -13.49 -6.15
N ILE A 11 -13.72 -13.79 -6.81
CA ILE A 11 -13.98 -13.35 -8.19
C ILE A 11 -14.12 -11.82 -8.26
N LEU A 12 -14.87 -11.21 -7.34
CA LEU A 12 -15.12 -9.77 -7.37
C LEU A 12 -13.84 -8.93 -7.27
N PRO A 13 -12.93 -9.15 -6.29
CA PRO A 13 -11.63 -8.44 -6.26
C PRO A 13 -10.78 -8.71 -7.51
N ALA A 14 -10.78 -9.96 -8.01
CA ALA A 14 -10.02 -10.31 -9.20
C ALA A 14 -10.53 -9.55 -10.45
N LEU A 15 -11.84 -9.42 -10.61
CA LEU A 15 -12.44 -8.63 -11.67
C LEU A 15 -12.11 -7.14 -11.55
N VAL A 16 -12.14 -6.58 -10.34
CA VAL A 16 -11.76 -5.18 -10.10
C VAL A 16 -10.30 -4.95 -10.44
N ILE A 17 -9.40 -5.83 -10.02
CA ILE A 17 -7.97 -5.74 -10.35
C ILE A 17 -7.76 -5.84 -11.86
N LEU A 18 -8.41 -6.79 -12.52
CA LEU A 18 -8.33 -6.96 -13.96
C LEU A 18 -8.86 -5.73 -14.70
N PHE A 19 -9.99 -5.17 -14.26
CA PHE A 19 -10.57 -3.95 -14.80
C PHE A 19 -9.62 -2.75 -14.62
N CYS A 20 -9.02 -2.56 -13.46
CA CYS A 20 -8.04 -1.50 -13.21
C CYS A 20 -6.77 -1.68 -14.06
N PHE A 21 -6.34 -2.94 -14.29
CA PHE A 21 -5.12 -3.23 -15.03
C PHE A 21 -5.29 -3.08 -16.55
N LEU A 22 -6.44 -3.48 -17.08
CA LEU A 22 -6.72 -3.48 -18.53
C LEU A 22 -7.61 -2.33 -18.98
N GLY A 23 -8.33 -1.69 -18.06
CA GLY A 23 -9.32 -0.67 -18.36
C GLY A 23 -8.80 0.50 -19.17
N PHE A 24 -7.55 0.89 -18.96
CA PHE A 24 -6.95 2.00 -19.72
C PHE A 24 -6.86 1.72 -21.23
N LEU A 25 -6.80 0.44 -21.64
CA LEU A 25 -6.82 0.04 -23.07
C LEU A 25 -8.17 0.29 -23.74
N ALA A 26 -9.24 0.36 -22.94
CA ALA A 26 -10.61 0.62 -23.42
C ALA A 26 -11.00 2.10 -23.32
N ALA A 27 -10.06 2.99 -22.94
CA ALA A 27 -10.36 4.41 -22.82
C ALA A 27 -10.60 5.04 -24.20
N PRO A 28 -11.77 5.66 -24.43
CA PRO A 28 -12.10 6.21 -25.76
C PRO A 28 -11.31 7.48 -26.10
N ASN A 29 -10.93 8.26 -25.07
CA ASN A 29 -10.29 9.57 -25.24
C ASN A 29 -9.08 9.71 -24.30
N ASP A 30 -8.22 10.71 -24.57
CA ASP A 30 -7.14 11.07 -23.63
C ASP A 30 -7.74 11.59 -22.31
N PRO A 31 -7.34 11.04 -21.15
CA PRO A 31 -7.87 11.46 -19.85
C PRO A 31 -7.45 12.86 -19.42
N GLU A 32 -6.40 13.43 -20.02
CA GLU A 32 -5.86 14.74 -19.67
C GLU A 32 -6.22 15.84 -20.69
N GLU A 33 -6.81 15.49 -21.82
CA GLU A 33 -7.24 16.44 -22.84
C GLU A 33 -8.31 17.37 -22.30
N VAL A 34 -8.01 18.68 -22.28
CA VAL A 34 -8.91 19.73 -21.77
C VAL A 34 -9.60 20.44 -22.91
N VAL A 35 -10.93 20.30 -23.02
CA VAL A 35 -11.74 20.96 -24.04
C VAL A 35 -12.85 21.75 -23.34
N ILE A 36 -12.55 22.99 -22.93
CA ILE A 36 -13.44 23.82 -22.11
C ILE A 36 -14.82 24.04 -22.77
N THR A 37 -14.88 24.06 -24.08
CA THR A 37 -16.13 24.20 -24.84
C THR A 37 -17.07 23.02 -24.67
N GLN A 38 -16.55 21.89 -24.22
CA GLN A 38 -17.30 20.65 -23.98
C GLN A 38 -17.48 20.34 -22.49
N SER A 39 -17.40 21.36 -21.63
CA SER A 39 -17.61 21.20 -20.18
C SER A 39 -19.04 20.76 -19.86
N PHE A 40 -19.14 19.79 -18.93
CA PHE A 40 -20.43 19.27 -18.44
C PHE A 40 -21.36 18.71 -19.53
N LEU A 41 -20.80 18.15 -20.60
CA LEU A 41 -21.62 17.44 -21.60
C LEU A 41 -22.31 16.21 -20.98
N ALA A 42 -23.56 16.01 -21.35
CA ALA A 42 -24.28 14.78 -21.00
C ALA A 42 -23.67 13.58 -21.73
N PRO A 43 -23.89 12.35 -21.23
CA PRO A 43 -23.45 11.12 -21.90
C PRO A 43 -23.87 11.08 -23.37
N CYS A 44 -22.89 10.81 -24.26
CA CYS A 44 -23.08 10.70 -25.69
C CYS A 44 -22.13 9.63 -26.28
N ALA A 45 -22.23 9.36 -27.58
CA ALA A 45 -21.42 8.32 -28.22
C ALA A 45 -19.91 8.55 -28.13
N GLU A 46 -19.48 9.83 -28.15
CA GLU A 46 -18.07 10.23 -28.01
C GLU A 46 -17.62 10.24 -26.55
N TYR A 47 -18.51 10.60 -25.63
CA TYR A 47 -18.28 10.66 -24.18
C TYR A 47 -19.30 9.81 -23.43
N PRO A 48 -19.09 8.49 -23.28
CA PRO A 48 -20.11 7.57 -22.76
C PRO A 48 -20.62 7.89 -21.35
N LEU A 49 -19.78 8.52 -20.49
CA LEU A 49 -20.15 9.04 -19.17
C LEU A 49 -20.15 10.57 -19.09
N GLY A 50 -20.15 11.24 -20.26
CA GLY A 50 -20.07 12.70 -20.32
C GLY A 50 -18.69 13.25 -20.02
N THR A 51 -18.64 14.57 -19.80
CA THR A 51 -17.39 15.30 -19.51
C THR A 51 -17.44 16.02 -18.15
N ASP A 52 -16.27 16.30 -17.59
CA ASP A 52 -16.12 17.05 -16.34
C ASP A 52 -16.13 18.57 -16.57
N GLN A 53 -15.88 19.37 -15.52
CA GLN A 53 -15.82 20.82 -15.56
C GLN A 53 -14.75 21.39 -16.52
N TYR A 54 -13.77 20.59 -16.92
CA TYR A 54 -12.72 20.96 -17.86
C TYR A 54 -12.93 20.35 -19.26
N GLY A 55 -14.10 19.71 -19.49
CA GLY A 55 -14.41 19.05 -20.76
C GLY A 55 -13.67 17.72 -20.97
N ARG A 56 -13.05 17.14 -19.93
CA ARG A 56 -12.33 15.88 -20.03
C ARG A 56 -13.28 14.69 -19.93
N CYS A 57 -13.02 13.61 -20.69
CA CYS A 57 -13.82 12.40 -20.68
C CYS A 57 -13.82 11.72 -19.31
N VAL A 58 -14.99 11.64 -18.65
CA VAL A 58 -15.13 11.03 -17.32
C VAL A 58 -14.77 9.55 -17.37
N LEU A 59 -15.20 8.80 -18.40
CA LEU A 59 -14.90 7.37 -18.54
C LEU A 59 -13.39 7.13 -18.65
N SER A 60 -12.70 7.85 -19.53
CA SER A 60 -11.26 7.72 -19.70
C SER A 60 -10.50 8.01 -18.41
N ARG A 61 -10.92 9.03 -17.67
CA ARG A 61 -10.32 9.37 -16.36
C ARG A 61 -10.51 8.29 -15.30
N ILE A 62 -11.68 7.62 -15.27
CA ILE A 62 -11.91 6.50 -14.35
C ILE A 62 -10.98 5.33 -14.70
N LEU A 63 -10.87 4.99 -15.98
CA LEU A 63 -10.07 3.86 -16.44
C LEU A 63 -8.57 4.08 -16.20
N TYR A 64 -8.04 5.24 -16.57
CA TYR A 64 -6.65 5.60 -16.30
C TYR A 64 -6.35 5.81 -14.81
N GLY A 65 -7.30 6.41 -14.06
CA GLY A 65 -7.19 6.56 -12.62
C GLY A 65 -7.11 5.22 -11.90
N GLY A 66 -7.89 4.23 -12.33
CA GLY A 66 -7.82 2.86 -11.83
C GLY A 66 -6.44 2.22 -12.05
N TYR A 67 -5.88 2.33 -13.25
CA TYR A 67 -4.55 1.85 -13.58
C TYR A 67 -3.45 2.53 -12.74
N THR A 68 -3.47 3.85 -12.66
CA THR A 68 -2.51 4.64 -11.88
C THR A 68 -2.58 4.28 -10.39
N THR A 69 -3.78 4.20 -9.84
CA THR A 69 -4.00 3.83 -8.43
C THR A 69 -3.48 2.43 -8.14
N LEU A 70 -3.79 1.46 -9.01
CA LEU A 70 -3.29 0.09 -8.86
C LEU A 70 -1.75 0.04 -8.89
N GLY A 71 -1.12 0.79 -9.80
CA GLY A 71 0.33 0.91 -9.88
C GLY A 71 0.94 1.46 -8.58
N ILE A 72 0.40 2.56 -8.05
CA ILE A 72 0.85 3.17 -6.79
C ILE A 72 0.73 2.17 -5.63
N VAL A 73 -0.42 1.51 -5.52
CA VAL A 73 -0.69 0.55 -4.44
C VAL A 73 0.24 -0.66 -4.52
N LEU A 74 0.43 -1.24 -5.71
CA LEU A 74 1.30 -2.41 -5.88
C LEU A 74 2.77 -2.07 -5.60
N MET A 75 3.29 -0.98 -6.15
CA MET A 75 4.67 -0.55 -5.91
C MET A 75 4.89 -0.20 -4.43
N GLY A 76 4.03 0.63 -3.86
CA GLY A 76 4.12 1.03 -2.46
C GLY A 76 4.02 -0.15 -1.50
N SER A 77 3.04 -1.05 -1.70
CA SER A 77 2.86 -2.23 -0.86
C SER A 77 4.04 -3.21 -0.97
N ALA A 78 4.58 -3.43 -2.16
CA ALA A 78 5.75 -4.28 -2.35
C ALA A 78 6.96 -3.77 -1.53
N ILE A 79 7.24 -2.47 -1.59
CA ILE A 79 8.32 -1.85 -0.82
C ILE A 79 8.03 -1.92 0.70
N VAL A 80 6.82 -1.57 1.11
CA VAL A 80 6.42 -1.59 2.53
C VAL A 80 6.49 -2.99 3.11
N MET A 81 6.01 -4.00 2.39
CA MET A 81 6.06 -5.39 2.86
C MET A 81 7.49 -5.91 2.93
N THR A 82 8.28 -5.75 1.87
CA THR A 82 9.65 -6.29 1.85
C THR A 82 10.54 -5.61 2.90
N VAL A 83 10.66 -4.28 2.86
CA VAL A 83 11.54 -3.54 3.76
C VAL A 83 10.97 -3.49 5.19
N GLY A 84 9.65 -3.29 5.33
CA GLY A 84 8.99 -3.21 6.62
C GLY A 84 9.06 -4.52 7.41
N ILE A 85 8.84 -5.67 6.74
CA ILE A 85 8.97 -6.98 7.37
C ILE A 85 10.42 -7.25 7.77
N LEU A 86 11.38 -7.05 6.84
CA LEU A 86 12.80 -7.32 7.13
C LEU A 86 13.30 -6.48 8.32
N LEU A 87 13.06 -5.18 8.31
CA LEU A 87 13.47 -4.29 9.41
C LEU A 87 12.72 -4.60 10.70
N GLY A 88 11.42 -4.89 10.63
CA GLY A 88 10.61 -5.26 11.78
C GLY A 88 11.10 -6.54 12.47
N LEU A 89 11.43 -7.58 11.69
CA LEU A 89 12.00 -8.83 12.19
C LEU A 89 13.37 -8.62 12.84
N LEU A 90 14.26 -7.86 12.21
CA LEU A 90 15.59 -7.57 12.74
C LEU A 90 15.53 -6.78 14.05
N LEU A 91 14.67 -5.77 14.11
CA LEU A 91 14.48 -4.94 15.30
C LEU A 91 13.79 -5.71 16.44
N GLY A 92 12.83 -6.59 16.11
CA GLY A 92 12.11 -7.39 17.11
C GLY A 92 13.00 -8.39 17.87
N GLN A 93 14.12 -8.83 17.28
CA GLN A 93 15.10 -9.68 17.94
C GLN A 93 16.25 -8.93 18.63
N GLY A 94 16.50 -7.70 18.18
CA GLY A 94 17.68 -6.94 18.56
C GLY A 94 17.53 -6.17 19.86
N LYS A 95 18.67 -5.92 20.53
CA LYS A 95 18.73 -5.00 21.68
C LYS A 95 18.33 -3.57 21.29
N ALA A 96 18.60 -3.17 20.04
CA ALA A 96 18.26 -1.83 19.53
C ALA A 96 16.75 -1.60 19.50
N GLY A 97 15.95 -2.61 19.14
CA GLY A 97 14.49 -2.52 19.13
C GLY A 97 13.86 -2.43 20.52
N ARG A 98 14.56 -2.88 21.56
CA ARG A 98 14.14 -2.78 22.97
C ARG A 98 14.54 -1.47 23.65
N ASN A 99 15.21 -0.57 22.94
CA ASN A 99 15.59 0.73 23.49
C ASN A 99 14.34 1.62 23.62
N VAL A 100 14.06 2.08 24.83
CA VAL A 100 12.89 2.93 25.15
C VAL A 100 12.87 4.20 24.32
N LEU A 101 14.04 4.82 24.06
CA LEU A 101 14.12 6.02 23.22
C LEU A 101 13.71 5.73 21.78
N PHE A 102 14.24 4.64 21.21
CA PHE A 102 13.87 4.21 19.85
C PHE A 102 12.37 3.94 19.74
N GLU A 103 11.80 3.26 20.71
CA GLU A 103 10.37 2.94 20.75
C GLU A 103 9.51 4.20 20.89
N SER A 104 9.93 5.16 21.72
CA SER A 104 9.24 6.44 21.86
C SER A 104 9.25 7.24 20.55
N ILE A 105 10.39 7.30 19.86
CA ILE A 105 10.51 7.96 18.55
C ILE A 105 9.59 7.26 17.52
N LEU A 106 9.65 5.94 17.45
CA LEU A 106 8.80 5.17 16.52
C LEU A 106 7.32 5.38 16.81
N ASN A 107 6.92 5.46 18.09
CA ASN A 107 5.55 5.75 18.50
C ASN A 107 5.13 7.16 18.09
N ALA A 108 5.98 8.17 18.33
CA ALA A 108 5.71 9.56 17.97
C ALA A 108 5.52 9.73 16.46
N VAL A 109 6.42 9.16 15.66
CA VAL A 109 6.33 9.26 14.19
C VAL A 109 5.12 8.50 13.64
N THR A 110 4.82 7.32 14.18
CA THR A 110 3.64 6.54 13.73
C THR A 110 2.30 7.11 14.21
N ALA A 111 2.29 8.04 15.15
CA ALA A 111 1.10 8.78 15.57
C ALA A 111 0.61 9.77 14.50
N ILE A 112 1.51 10.24 13.62
CA ILE A 112 1.15 11.14 12.52
C ILE A 112 0.30 10.38 11.50
N PRO A 113 -0.90 10.90 11.12
CA PRO A 113 -1.75 10.27 10.11
C PRO A 113 -1.05 10.19 8.75
N PRO A 114 -1.20 9.10 7.97
CA PRO A 114 -0.61 8.97 6.63
C PRO A 114 -0.94 10.12 5.68
N ILE A 115 -2.14 10.67 5.80
CA ILE A 115 -2.58 11.81 4.98
C ILE A 115 -1.72 13.07 5.20
N ALA A 116 -1.20 13.28 6.42
CA ALA A 116 -0.33 14.42 6.70
C ALA A 116 1.02 14.29 5.96
N TYR A 117 1.58 13.09 5.89
CA TYR A 117 2.76 12.83 5.06
C TYR A 117 2.49 13.14 3.60
N LEU A 118 1.34 12.69 3.06
CA LEU A 118 0.98 12.92 1.67
C LEU A 118 0.90 14.43 1.37
N ILE A 119 0.24 15.21 2.24
CA ILE A 119 0.10 16.65 2.07
C ILE A 119 1.49 17.34 2.09
N ILE A 120 2.35 17.00 3.04
CA ILE A 120 3.69 17.56 3.14
C ILE A 120 4.51 17.28 1.88
N PHE A 121 4.55 16.02 1.41
CA PHE A 121 5.33 15.63 0.25
C PHE A 121 4.79 16.27 -1.04
N ILE A 122 3.47 16.34 -1.24
CA ILE A 122 2.87 16.99 -2.41
C ILE A 122 3.15 18.50 -2.39
N SER A 123 3.10 19.14 -1.22
CA SER A 123 3.36 20.59 -1.10
C SER A 123 4.82 20.95 -1.38
N THR A 124 5.77 20.05 -1.09
CA THR A 124 7.21 20.30 -1.28
C THR A 124 7.74 19.85 -2.64
N TRP A 125 7.29 18.69 -3.13
CA TRP A 125 7.83 18.07 -4.35
C TRP A 125 6.85 18.08 -5.53
N GLY A 126 5.65 18.61 -5.31
CA GLY A 126 4.61 18.69 -6.33
C GLY A 126 3.78 17.40 -6.44
N ASN A 127 2.69 17.53 -7.20
CA ASN A 127 1.73 16.45 -7.41
C ASN A 127 2.18 15.53 -8.56
N SER A 128 2.91 14.47 -8.22
CA SER A 128 3.33 13.44 -9.17
C SER A 128 3.08 12.03 -8.62
N VAL A 129 2.99 11.04 -9.51
CA VAL A 129 2.85 9.62 -9.12
C VAL A 129 4.01 9.19 -8.22
N SER A 130 5.24 9.60 -8.56
CA SER A 130 6.43 9.31 -7.77
C SER A 130 6.34 9.89 -6.36
N THR A 131 5.90 11.14 -6.22
CA THR A 131 5.69 11.79 -4.91
C THR A 131 4.67 11.03 -4.08
N MET A 132 3.56 10.59 -4.68
CA MET A 132 2.53 9.82 -4.00
C MET A 132 3.06 8.47 -3.51
N VAL A 133 3.81 7.74 -4.36
CA VAL A 133 4.43 6.46 -3.97
C VAL A 133 5.37 6.65 -2.79
N VAL A 134 6.26 7.66 -2.84
CA VAL A 134 7.20 7.94 -1.75
C VAL A 134 6.47 8.31 -0.46
N ALA A 135 5.50 9.23 -0.52
CA ALA A 135 4.76 9.69 0.65
C ALA A 135 4.00 8.54 1.33
N LEU A 136 3.30 7.71 0.56
CA LEU A 136 2.58 6.55 1.07
C LEU A 136 3.55 5.50 1.63
N THR A 137 4.64 5.21 0.91
CA THR A 137 5.64 4.24 1.36
C THR A 137 6.26 4.68 2.69
N VAL A 138 6.72 5.92 2.82
CA VAL A 138 7.31 6.44 4.06
C VAL A 138 6.33 6.38 5.23
N SER A 139 5.07 6.76 5.01
CA SER A 139 4.06 6.76 6.06
C SER A 139 3.67 5.35 6.54
N LEU A 140 3.65 4.37 5.63
CA LEU A 140 3.21 3.01 5.93
C LEU A 140 4.35 2.11 6.41
N ILE A 141 5.59 2.33 5.94
CA ILE A 141 6.74 1.49 6.28
C ILE A 141 7.03 1.50 7.80
N LEU A 142 6.96 2.67 8.43
CA LEU A 142 7.17 2.82 9.88
C LEU A 142 6.11 2.07 10.69
N ARG A 143 4.86 2.10 10.25
CA ARG A 143 3.77 1.32 10.85
C ARG A 143 3.97 -0.18 10.69
N MET A 144 4.41 -0.60 9.50
CA MET A 144 4.71 -2.01 9.24
C MET A 144 5.89 -2.50 10.09
N ILE A 145 6.96 -1.72 10.18
CA ILE A 145 8.10 -2.01 11.06
C ILE A 145 7.64 -2.19 12.50
N LYS A 146 6.84 -1.25 13.02
CA LYS A 146 6.30 -1.34 14.39
C LYS A 146 5.44 -2.58 14.61
N LEU A 147 4.53 -2.86 13.67
CA LEU A 147 3.65 -4.04 13.75
C LEU A 147 4.45 -5.33 13.79
N VAL A 148 5.38 -5.50 12.84
CA VAL A 148 6.19 -6.71 12.73
C VAL A 148 7.14 -6.83 13.91
N LYS A 149 7.80 -5.73 14.35
CA LYS A 149 8.64 -5.69 15.54
C LYS A 149 7.89 -6.21 16.77
N THR A 150 6.72 -5.62 17.06
CA THR A 150 5.93 -6.00 18.23
C THR A 150 5.49 -7.46 18.17
N LYS A 151 5.04 -7.94 17.00
CA LYS A 151 4.69 -9.37 16.82
C LYS A 151 5.89 -10.28 17.01
N THR A 152 7.05 -9.93 16.45
CA THR A 152 8.29 -10.69 16.61
C THR A 152 8.71 -10.77 18.08
N GLU A 153 8.63 -9.69 18.84
CA GLU A 153 8.94 -9.66 20.26
C GLU A 153 8.01 -10.57 21.09
N LEU A 154 6.71 -10.55 20.77
CA LEU A 154 5.72 -11.41 21.43
C LEU A 154 5.99 -12.90 21.13
N GLU A 155 6.27 -13.25 19.87
CA GLU A 155 6.58 -14.63 19.49
C GLU A 155 7.91 -15.11 20.07
N TYR A 156 8.92 -14.25 20.09
CA TYR A 156 10.26 -14.59 20.61
C TYR A 156 10.26 -14.98 22.10
N ASN A 157 9.31 -14.49 22.87
CA ASN A 157 9.16 -14.80 24.29
C ASN A 157 8.33 -16.07 24.56
N LYS A 158 7.82 -16.75 23.54
CA LYS A 158 7.05 -17.98 23.73
C LYS A 158 7.95 -19.17 24.05
N ALA A 159 7.43 -20.12 24.83
CA ALA A 159 8.16 -21.30 25.30
C ALA A 159 8.81 -22.11 24.17
N TYR A 160 8.10 -22.31 23.05
CA TYR A 160 8.63 -23.10 21.93
C TYR A 160 9.85 -22.45 21.25
N VAL A 161 9.90 -21.09 21.20
CA VAL A 161 11.05 -20.36 20.70
C VAL A 161 12.22 -20.45 21.66
N LEU A 162 11.95 -20.32 22.98
CA LEU A 162 12.97 -20.47 24.01
C LEU A 162 13.58 -21.88 24.00
N CYS A 163 12.77 -22.91 23.79
CA CYS A 163 13.26 -24.29 23.60
C CYS A 163 14.14 -24.42 22.35
N ALA A 164 13.76 -23.80 21.22
CA ALA A 164 14.56 -23.81 20.01
C ALA A 164 15.91 -23.09 20.20
N VAL A 165 15.93 -21.96 20.93
CA VAL A 165 17.16 -21.24 21.31
C VAL A 165 18.04 -22.14 22.19
N ALA A 166 17.48 -22.79 23.20
CA ALA A 166 18.18 -23.69 24.12
C ALA A 166 18.76 -24.91 23.37
N SER A 167 18.12 -25.38 22.32
CA SER A 167 18.57 -26.44 21.43
C SER A 167 19.64 -25.99 20.41
N GLY A 168 20.12 -24.74 20.49
CA GLY A 168 21.18 -24.22 19.63
C GLY A 168 20.71 -23.74 18.23
N ALA A 169 19.44 -23.53 18.01
CA ALA A 169 18.95 -23.00 16.74
C ALA A 169 19.50 -21.58 16.46
N SER A 170 19.96 -21.34 15.23
CA SER A 170 20.45 -20.03 14.83
C SER A 170 19.31 -19.00 14.80
N ARG A 171 19.63 -17.72 15.04
CA ARG A 171 18.65 -16.61 15.01
C ARG A 171 17.87 -16.54 13.69
N PHE A 172 18.55 -16.76 12.58
CA PHE A 172 17.95 -16.78 11.25
C PHE A 172 16.95 -17.92 11.08
N ARG A 173 17.29 -19.12 11.58
CA ARG A 173 16.38 -20.27 11.55
C ARG A 173 15.14 -20.05 12.42
N ILE A 174 15.31 -19.43 13.58
CA ILE A 174 14.18 -19.07 14.46
C ILE A 174 13.23 -18.11 13.75
N LEU A 175 13.76 -17.08 13.07
CA LEU A 175 12.94 -16.13 12.32
C LEU A 175 12.12 -16.81 11.22
N LEU A 176 12.77 -17.60 10.37
CA LEU A 176 12.13 -18.15 9.18
C LEU A 176 11.21 -19.34 9.46
N VAL A 177 11.48 -20.12 10.50
CA VAL A 177 10.76 -21.39 10.75
C VAL A 177 9.79 -21.30 11.92
N HIS A 178 10.07 -20.44 12.90
CA HIS A 178 9.29 -20.37 14.13
C HIS A 178 8.52 -19.07 14.32
N ILE A 179 8.88 -17.99 13.61
CA ILE A 179 8.23 -16.68 13.78
C ILE A 179 7.45 -16.24 12.52
N LEU A 180 7.97 -16.48 11.31
CA LEU A 180 7.27 -16.26 10.03
C LEU A 180 6.32 -17.41 9.72
#